data_7e7d80029fd8bbc434ba3e2138f00532
#
_entry.id   7e7d80029fd8bbc434ba3e2138f00532
#
_cell.length_a   1.000
_cell.length_b   1.000
_cell.length_c   1.000
_cell.angle_alpha   90.00
_cell.angle_beta   90.00
_cell.angle_gamma   90.00
#
_symmetry.space_group_name_H-M   'P 1'
#
loop_
_entity.id
_entity.type
_entity.pdbx_description
1 polymer ?
#
loop_
_entity_poly.entity_id
_entity_poly.type
_entity_poly.pdbx_seq_one_letter_code
_entity_poly.pdbx_strand_id
1 'polypeptide(L)'
;LHVEVLARRLDTLTVPFVVYDPVAIASTGTPMAEANMLAAVREHLLPRLSLITPNGPELEALTGIPASSPELVRAGAARLRELGARAVLVKGGHLGWSDELCLDYYQDEHREFWLGAPRIDTRHGHGTGCCYASAIAAVVAQDHPVDDAITLARAYLQQGLAGAQGVGAGPGPIAHLGWPTSLAHFPRAVLAGSSLDRRFGLYPACEARLPGGPFAATEHRLGLYPVVDSVKWLRRLLGAGVKTLQLRIKNLPAAQVAPAIAEAVALGRRFGARLFINDYWQQAIAAGAYGVHLGQEDMETADLAAIQAAGLRLGLSTHGYFELMRARELAPSYIALGHIFPTNTKQMPSRPQGLVRLQRYRALMCDWPTVAIGGIGEDRIAAVQASGVGSIALVSAITASDDWQGATARLLVAVGAGDEPCSALIHQVITQQEADHAL
;
A
#
# COMPACT_ATOMS: atom_id res chain seq x y z
N LEU A 1 36.85 -15.06 3.69
CA LEU A 1 36.58 -16.51 3.54
C LEU A 1 35.09 -16.85 3.70
N HIS A 2 34.44 -16.57 4.87
CA HIS A 2 33.03 -16.94 5.09
C HIS A 2 32.06 -16.26 4.11
N VAL A 3 32.23 -14.96 3.85
CA VAL A 3 31.40 -14.21 2.89
C VAL A 3 31.54 -14.78 1.48
N GLU A 4 32.75 -15.11 1.04
CA GLU A 4 33.00 -15.71 -0.30
C GLU A 4 32.39 -17.13 -0.42
N VAL A 5 32.45 -17.92 0.66
CA VAL A 5 31.81 -19.25 0.69
C VAL A 5 30.31 -19.11 0.57
N LEU A 6 29.69 -18.19 1.32
CA LEU A 6 28.27 -17.90 1.23
C LEU A 6 27.88 -17.41 -0.17
N ALA A 7 28.64 -16.48 -0.74
CA ALA A 7 28.39 -15.95 -2.08
C ALA A 7 28.41 -17.08 -3.15
N ARG A 8 29.45 -17.94 -3.13
CA ARG A 8 29.52 -19.12 -4.01
C ARG A 8 28.36 -20.09 -3.79
N ARG A 9 27.91 -20.25 -2.54
CA ARG A 9 26.76 -21.12 -2.25
C ARG A 9 25.47 -20.56 -2.80
N LEU A 10 25.25 -19.25 -2.69
CA LEU A 10 24.09 -18.58 -3.29
C LEU A 10 24.05 -18.75 -4.81
N ASP A 11 25.18 -18.80 -5.51
CA ASP A 11 25.23 -19.07 -6.94
C ASP A 11 24.73 -20.48 -7.32
N THR A 12 24.78 -21.43 -6.38
CA THR A 12 24.35 -22.81 -6.60
C THR A 12 22.92 -23.10 -6.13
N LEU A 13 22.28 -22.15 -5.46
CA LEU A 13 20.94 -22.29 -4.90
C LEU A 13 19.93 -21.46 -5.69
N THR A 14 18.78 -22.03 -5.95
CA THR A 14 17.63 -21.26 -6.48
C THR A 14 16.87 -20.64 -5.32
N VAL A 15 17.36 -19.49 -4.84
CA VAL A 15 16.71 -18.73 -3.77
C VAL A 15 15.99 -17.54 -4.40
N PRO A 16 14.65 -17.45 -4.34
CA PRO A 16 13.89 -16.41 -5.02
C PRO A 16 14.13 -15.00 -4.44
N PHE A 17 14.44 -14.92 -3.13
CA PHE A 17 14.66 -13.65 -2.46
C PHE A 17 15.67 -13.78 -1.33
N VAL A 18 16.71 -12.96 -1.34
CA VAL A 18 17.78 -12.95 -0.34
C VAL A 18 17.79 -11.60 0.35
N VAL A 19 17.51 -11.58 1.66
CA VAL A 19 17.64 -10.39 2.52
C VAL A 19 18.92 -10.52 3.33
N TYR A 20 19.70 -9.45 3.39
CA TYR A 20 20.91 -9.37 4.22
C TYR A 20 20.84 -8.19 5.18
N ASP A 21 20.91 -8.48 6.47
CA ASP A 21 21.09 -7.49 7.53
C ASP A 21 22.59 -7.38 7.88
N PRO A 22 23.29 -6.29 7.55
CA PRO A 22 24.72 -6.17 7.71
C PRO A 22 25.11 -5.82 9.16
N VAL A 23 24.83 -6.70 10.10
CA VAL A 23 25.11 -6.48 11.53
C VAL A 23 26.61 -6.19 11.75
N ALA A 24 27.00 -4.93 11.50
CA ALA A 24 28.38 -4.47 11.60
C ALA A 24 28.75 -3.98 13.01
N ILE A 25 27.75 -3.52 13.77
CA ILE A 25 27.91 -2.97 15.11
C ILE A 25 26.87 -3.60 16.03
N ALA A 26 27.30 -4.17 17.15
CA ALA A 26 26.38 -4.67 18.16
C ALA A 26 25.59 -3.54 18.81
N SER A 27 24.41 -3.84 19.37
CA SER A 27 23.61 -2.89 20.14
C SER A 27 24.36 -2.24 21.32
N THR A 28 25.44 -2.87 21.75
CA THR A 28 26.38 -2.37 22.78
C THR A 28 27.43 -1.38 22.23
N GLY A 29 27.42 -1.08 20.92
CA GLY A 29 28.41 -0.24 20.25
C GLY A 29 29.72 -0.95 19.86
N THR A 30 29.85 -2.25 20.14
CA THR A 30 31.04 -3.02 19.79
C THR A 30 31.07 -3.34 18.29
N PRO A 31 32.15 -3.02 17.55
CA PRO A 31 32.30 -3.44 16.16
C PRO A 31 32.25 -4.99 16.05
N MET A 32 31.36 -5.52 15.23
CA MET A 32 31.23 -6.93 14.94
C MET A 32 31.80 -7.32 13.57
N ALA A 33 31.96 -6.34 12.68
CA ALA A 33 32.51 -6.53 11.35
C ALA A 33 33.88 -5.86 11.21
N GLU A 34 34.86 -6.60 10.73
CA GLU A 34 36.16 -6.08 10.35
C GLU A 34 36.10 -5.44 8.96
N ALA A 35 37.01 -4.48 8.66
CA ALA A 35 37.05 -3.77 7.39
C ALA A 35 37.21 -4.70 6.18
N ASN A 36 37.97 -5.78 6.30
CA ASN A 36 38.11 -6.82 5.28
C ASN A 36 36.82 -7.63 5.06
N MET A 37 35.99 -7.83 6.07
CA MET A 37 34.68 -8.44 5.94
C MET A 37 33.73 -7.54 5.16
N LEU A 38 33.68 -6.24 5.48
CA LEU A 38 32.86 -5.27 4.73
C LEU A 38 33.29 -5.14 3.27
N ALA A 39 34.59 -5.20 2.98
CA ALA A 39 35.11 -5.24 1.64
C ALA A 39 34.63 -6.49 0.87
N ALA A 40 34.72 -7.68 1.51
CA ALA A 40 34.23 -8.92 0.93
C ALA A 40 32.70 -8.92 0.70
N VAL A 41 31.93 -8.29 1.60
CA VAL A 41 30.47 -8.12 1.42
C VAL A 41 30.20 -7.27 0.17
N ARG A 42 30.90 -6.15 0.00
CA ARG A 42 30.75 -5.27 -1.17
C ARG A 42 31.07 -6.01 -2.47
N GLU A 43 32.17 -6.72 -2.49
CA GLU A 43 32.67 -7.37 -3.72
C GLU A 43 31.88 -8.64 -4.09
N HIS A 44 31.57 -9.47 -3.09
CA HIS A 44 31.08 -10.82 -3.37
C HIS A 44 29.60 -11.02 -3.03
N LEU A 45 29.05 -10.34 -2.02
CA LEU A 45 27.70 -10.60 -1.55
C LEU A 45 26.65 -9.65 -2.14
N LEU A 46 26.93 -8.33 -2.21
CA LEU A 46 25.96 -7.33 -2.69
C LEU A 46 25.32 -7.68 -4.03
N PRO A 47 26.05 -8.15 -5.07
CA PRO A 47 25.44 -8.47 -6.37
C PRO A 47 24.46 -9.64 -6.34
N ARG A 48 24.42 -10.41 -5.24
CA ARG A 48 23.56 -11.60 -5.04
C ARG A 48 22.35 -11.32 -4.16
N LEU A 49 22.30 -10.13 -3.55
CA LEU A 49 21.21 -9.77 -2.65
C LEU A 49 20.00 -9.23 -3.42
N SER A 50 18.82 -9.67 -2.99
CA SER A 50 17.56 -9.02 -3.39
C SER A 50 17.32 -7.74 -2.60
N LEU A 51 17.71 -7.72 -1.31
CA LEU A 51 17.56 -6.58 -0.43
C LEU A 51 18.69 -6.56 0.62
N ILE A 52 19.29 -5.39 0.83
CA ILE A 52 20.18 -5.12 1.98
C ILE A 52 19.50 -4.13 2.94
N THR A 53 19.63 -4.35 4.26
CA THR A 53 18.91 -3.55 5.29
C THR A 53 19.88 -2.86 6.27
N PRO A 54 20.76 -1.95 5.84
CA PRO A 54 21.67 -1.25 6.75
C PRO A 54 20.94 -0.23 7.64
N ASN A 55 21.44 -0.01 8.85
CA ASN A 55 21.18 1.20 9.62
C ASN A 55 22.13 2.33 9.20
N GLY A 56 22.02 3.54 9.79
CA GLY A 56 22.87 4.68 9.45
C GLY A 56 24.37 4.40 9.55
N PRO A 57 24.90 3.95 10.70
CA PRO A 57 26.30 3.52 10.86
C PRO A 57 26.75 2.41 9.90
N GLU A 58 25.89 1.43 9.62
CA GLU A 58 26.17 0.35 8.67
C GLU A 58 26.24 0.86 7.23
N LEU A 59 25.36 1.80 6.86
CA LEU A 59 25.39 2.47 5.56
C LEU A 59 26.72 3.21 5.36
N GLU A 60 27.14 3.99 6.36
CA GLU A 60 28.42 4.71 6.32
C GLU A 60 29.61 3.75 6.23
N ALA A 61 29.63 2.69 7.03
CA ALA A 61 30.69 1.67 6.98
C ALA A 61 30.82 0.98 5.63
N LEU A 62 29.67 0.75 4.94
CA LEU A 62 29.62 0.09 3.64
C LEU A 62 29.93 1.04 2.47
N THR A 63 29.64 2.35 2.59
CA THR A 63 29.71 3.28 1.45
C THR A 63 30.73 4.40 1.63
N GLY A 64 31.13 4.69 2.86
CA GLY A 64 31.90 5.88 3.22
C GLY A 64 31.06 7.16 3.26
N ILE A 65 29.73 7.08 3.10
CA ILE A 65 28.82 8.22 3.09
C ILE A 65 28.06 8.25 4.41
N PRO A 66 28.17 9.32 5.22
CA PRO A 66 27.48 9.42 6.51
C PRO A 66 25.97 9.58 6.31
N ALA A 67 25.16 8.96 7.16
CA ALA A 67 23.71 9.05 7.12
C ALA A 67 23.16 10.26 7.90
N SER A 68 23.81 11.43 7.79
CA SER A 68 23.53 12.61 8.61
C SER A 68 22.45 13.54 8.04
N SER A 69 21.94 13.26 6.85
CA SER A 69 20.80 13.96 6.24
C SER A 69 20.05 13.02 5.28
N PRO A 70 18.78 13.35 4.90
CA PRO A 70 18.03 12.58 3.91
C PRO A 70 18.74 12.45 2.56
N GLU A 71 19.39 13.51 2.08
CA GLU A 71 20.17 13.49 0.83
C GLU A 71 21.32 12.49 0.90
N LEU A 72 22.04 12.47 2.02
CA LEU A 72 23.17 11.54 2.23
C LEU A 72 22.68 10.10 2.40
N VAL A 73 21.53 9.87 3.03
CA VAL A 73 20.89 8.55 3.07
C VAL A 73 20.56 8.06 1.66
N ARG A 74 19.98 8.91 0.83
CA ARG A 74 19.67 8.58 -0.57
C ARG A 74 20.95 8.31 -1.38
N ALA A 75 21.97 9.17 -1.21
CA ALA A 75 23.28 8.98 -1.87
C ALA A 75 23.95 7.66 -1.44
N GLY A 76 23.90 7.32 -0.14
CA GLY A 76 24.42 6.05 0.38
C GLY A 76 23.68 4.83 -0.19
N ALA A 77 22.36 4.90 -0.25
CA ALA A 77 21.56 3.84 -0.86
C ALA A 77 21.86 3.67 -2.36
N ALA A 78 21.94 4.77 -3.10
CA ALA A 78 22.35 4.77 -4.51
C ALA A 78 23.74 4.14 -4.67
N ARG A 79 24.69 4.45 -3.78
CA ARG A 79 26.04 3.87 -3.80
C ARG A 79 26.02 2.35 -3.58
N LEU A 80 25.19 1.83 -2.67
CA LEU A 80 25.02 0.38 -2.51
C LEU A 80 24.44 -0.29 -3.76
N ARG A 81 23.53 0.38 -4.44
CA ARG A 81 22.99 -0.11 -5.70
C ARG A 81 24.03 -0.13 -6.83
N GLU A 82 24.86 0.91 -6.96
CA GLU A 82 26.00 0.93 -7.87
C GLU A 82 26.98 -0.22 -7.58
N LEU A 83 27.14 -0.60 -6.31
CA LEU A 83 27.96 -1.74 -5.89
C LEU A 83 27.28 -3.10 -6.12
N GLY A 84 26.09 -3.13 -6.71
CA GLY A 84 25.41 -4.33 -7.17
C GLY A 84 24.18 -4.78 -6.35
N ALA A 85 23.81 -4.10 -5.25
CA ALA A 85 22.58 -4.43 -4.53
C ALA A 85 21.34 -4.13 -5.40
N ARG A 86 20.38 -5.06 -5.49
CA ARG A 86 19.14 -4.83 -6.26
C ARG A 86 18.22 -3.83 -5.59
N ALA A 87 18.12 -3.89 -4.27
CA ALA A 87 17.36 -2.94 -3.46
C ALA A 87 18.04 -2.69 -2.12
N VAL A 88 17.76 -1.53 -1.53
CA VAL A 88 18.31 -1.07 -0.27
C VAL A 88 17.18 -0.55 0.62
N LEU A 89 17.15 -0.98 1.89
CA LEU A 89 16.29 -0.41 2.93
C LEU A 89 17.18 0.15 4.05
N VAL A 90 17.31 1.47 4.13
CA VAL A 90 18.03 2.11 5.23
C VAL A 90 17.11 2.25 6.43
N LYS A 91 17.46 1.61 7.55
CA LYS A 91 16.65 1.60 8.78
C LYS A 91 16.78 2.91 9.55
N GLY A 92 15.67 3.56 9.90
CA GLY A 92 15.60 4.89 10.51
C GLY A 92 15.90 4.95 12.00
N GLY A 93 16.09 3.82 12.66
CA GLY A 93 16.26 3.77 14.12
C GLY A 93 17.49 4.52 14.67
N HIS A 94 18.52 4.70 13.85
CA HIS A 94 19.79 5.33 14.21
C HIS A 94 20.11 6.58 13.36
N LEU A 95 19.09 7.22 12.77
CA LEU A 95 19.24 8.48 12.06
C LEU A 95 19.05 9.62 13.06
N GLY A 96 20.14 10.32 13.41
CA GLY A 96 20.17 11.29 14.49
C GLY A 96 19.49 12.64 14.18
N TRP A 97 18.95 12.82 12.98
CA TRP A 97 18.26 14.05 12.56
C TRP A 97 16.74 13.99 12.71
N SER A 98 16.20 12.88 13.25
CA SER A 98 14.77 12.72 13.56
C SER A 98 14.60 12.03 14.91
N ASP A 99 14.26 12.81 15.95
CA ASP A 99 14.10 12.31 17.32
C ASP A 99 12.73 11.69 17.58
N GLU A 100 11.68 12.20 16.91
CA GLU A 100 10.29 11.76 17.12
C GLU A 100 9.89 10.58 16.24
N LEU A 101 10.50 10.45 15.06
CA LEU A 101 10.14 9.46 14.06
C LEU A 101 11.35 8.57 13.71
N CYS A 102 11.08 7.32 13.46
CA CYS A 102 11.98 6.45 12.72
C CYS A 102 11.58 6.54 11.24
N LEU A 103 12.49 7.07 10.41
CA LEU A 103 12.27 7.30 8.97
C LEU A 103 13.07 6.29 8.17
N ASP A 104 12.43 5.21 7.76
CA ASP A 104 13.05 4.18 6.91
C ASP A 104 13.01 4.62 5.45
N TYR A 105 14.13 4.44 4.73
CA TYR A 105 14.23 4.76 3.31
C TYR A 105 14.45 3.51 2.47
N TYR A 106 13.62 3.32 1.46
CA TYR A 106 13.75 2.26 0.47
C TYR A 106 14.08 2.80 -0.91
N GLN A 107 14.94 2.07 -1.65
CA GLN A 107 15.25 2.35 -3.06
C GLN A 107 15.53 1.06 -3.83
N ASP A 108 14.88 0.91 -4.99
CA ASP A 108 15.22 -0.08 -6.02
C ASP A 108 15.46 0.59 -7.39
N GLU A 109 15.43 -0.15 -8.49
CA GLU A 109 15.64 0.38 -9.84
C GLU A 109 14.52 1.32 -10.31
N HIS A 110 13.30 1.11 -9.81
CA HIS A 110 12.10 1.75 -10.35
C HIS A 110 11.49 2.80 -9.43
N ARG A 111 11.78 2.73 -8.13
CA ARG A 111 11.12 3.57 -7.13
C ARG A 111 11.96 3.78 -5.88
N GLU A 112 11.64 4.88 -5.22
CA GLU A 112 12.10 5.18 -3.87
C GLU A 112 10.92 5.62 -3.00
N PHE A 113 10.99 5.37 -1.70
CA PHE A 113 10.00 5.88 -0.75
C PHE A 113 10.55 5.96 0.67
N TRP A 114 9.89 6.79 1.48
CA TRP A 114 10.11 6.89 2.91
C TRP A 114 8.90 6.36 3.68
N LEU A 115 9.17 5.63 4.76
CA LEU A 115 8.17 5.22 5.75
C LEU A 115 8.51 5.87 7.09
N GLY A 116 7.53 6.57 7.68
CA GLY A 116 7.66 7.20 8.99
C GLY A 116 6.85 6.45 10.04
N ALA A 117 7.47 6.06 11.15
CA ALA A 117 6.78 5.50 12.30
C ALA A 117 7.20 6.21 13.59
N PRO A 118 6.30 6.41 14.57
CA PRO A 118 6.66 7.00 15.85
C PRO A 118 7.81 6.24 16.51
N ARG A 119 8.74 6.98 17.10
CA ARG A 119 9.77 6.37 17.93
C ARG A 119 9.14 5.91 19.24
N ILE A 120 9.36 4.65 19.60
CA ILE A 120 8.89 4.10 20.87
C ILE A 120 10.03 4.19 21.87
N ASP A 121 9.78 4.91 22.97
CA ASP A 121 10.70 4.99 24.08
C ASP A 121 10.66 3.68 24.89
N THR A 122 11.59 2.80 24.59
CA THR A 122 11.75 1.53 25.29
C THR A 122 13.22 1.13 25.35
N ARG A 123 13.64 0.58 26.47
CA ARG A 123 14.94 -0.05 26.62
C ARG A 123 14.99 -1.50 26.07
N HIS A 124 13.82 -2.04 25.67
CA HIS A 124 13.66 -3.42 25.24
C HIS A 124 13.59 -3.52 23.70
N GLY A 125 14.68 -3.16 23.06
CA GLY A 125 14.78 -3.16 21.59
C GLY A 125 15.79 -4.18 21.02
N HIS A 126 16.21 -5.16 21.83
CA HIS A 126 17.19 -6.14 21.38
C HIS A 126 16.63 -7.02 20.24
N GLY A 127 17.41 -7.19 19.18
CA GLY A 127 17.02 -8.00 18.02
C GLY A 127 16.15 -7.29 16.98
N THR A 128 15.87 -6.00 17.12
CA THR A 128 15.02 -5.21 16.22
C THR A 128 15.43 -5.30 14.75
N GLY A 129 16.75 -5.15 14.45
CA GLY A 129 17.26 -5.22 13.07
C GLY A 129 17.04 -6.60 12.44
N CYS A 130 17.49 -7.64 13.13
CA CYS A 130 17.33 -9.02 12.67
C CYS A 130 15.85 -9.40 12.51
N CYS A 131 14.97 -8.98 13.43
CA CYS A 131 13.54 -9.20 13.32
C CYS A 131 12.94 -8.49 12.10
N TYR A 132 13.39 -7.27 11.79
CA TYR A 132 12.91 -6.55 10.62
C TYR A 132 13.26 -7.30 9.33
N ALA A 133 14.52 -7.67 9.14
CA ALA A 133 14.97 -8.41 7.97
C ALA A 133 14.26 -9.77 7.84
N SER A 134 14.11 -10.50 8.94
CA SER A 134 13.43 -11.81 8.96
C SER A 134 11.94 -11.68 8.65
N ALA A 135 11.27 -10.67 9.20
CA ALA A 135 9.86 -10.40 8.92
C ALA A 135 9.64 -10.04 7.44
N ILE A 136 10.53 -9.21 6.84
CA ILE A 136 10.47 -8.91 5.40
C ILE A 136 10.58 -10.22 4.59
N ALA A 137 11.56 -11.06 4.89
CA ALA A 137 11.74 -12.32 4.18
C ALA A 137 10.52 -13.25 4.31
N ALA A 138 9.94 -13.34 5.52
CA ALA A 138 8.76 -14.16 5.78
C ALA A 138 7.52 -13.65 5.03
N VAL A 139 7.33 -12.34 4.91
CA VAL A 139 6.20 -11.75 4.20
C VAL A 139 6.37 -11.89 2.68
N VAL A 140 7.59 -11.72 2.14
CA VAL A 140 7.87 -12.00 0.72
C VAL A 140 7.63 -13.47 0.39
N ALA A 141 8.00 -14.39 1.29
CA ALA A 141 7.73 -15.83 1.12
C ALA A 141 6.22 -16.18 1.09
N GLN A 142 5.35 -15.28 1.55
CA GLN A 142 3.89 -15.37 1.44
C GLN A 142 3.34 -14.65 0.20
N ASP A 143 4.17 -14.45 -0.82
CA ASP A 143 3.79 -13.81 -2.09
C ASP A 143 3.34 -12.34 -1.98
N HIS A 144 3.83 -11.61 -0.97
CA HIS A 144 3.68 -10.17 -0.93
C HIS A 144 4.81 -9.46 -1.71
N PRO A 145 4.53 -8.35 -2.40
CA PRO A 145 5.58 -7.52 -2.99
C PRO A 145 6.45 -6.88 -1.90
N VAL A 146 7.64 -6.44 -2.28
CA VAL A 146 8.68 -5.98 -1.34
C VAL A 146 8.24 -4.76 -0.53
N ASP A 147 7.54 -3.81 -1.14
CA ASP A 147 6.98 -2.64 -0.47
C ASP A 147 5.94 -2.99 0.59
N ASP A 148 5.06 -3.94 0.29
CA ASP A 148 4.12 -4.49 1.27
C ASP A 148 4.86 -5.22 2.40
N ALA A 149 5.88 -6.01 2.05
CA ALA A 149 6.66 -6.75 3.02
C ALA A 149 7.40 -5.80 3.99
N ILE A 150 7.98 -4.72 3.49
CA ILE A 150 8.61 -3.69 4.31
C ILE A 150 7.57 -2.99 5.21
N THR A 151 6.42 -2.62 4.65
CA THR A 151 5.33 -1.95 5.38
C THR A 151 4.80 -2.83 6.52
N LEU A 152 4.53 -4.10 6.25
CA LEU A 152 4.06 -5.07 7.24
C LEU A 152 5.12 -5.39 8.29
N ALA A 153 6.37 -5.63 7.86
CA ALA A 153 7.46 -5.89 8.78
C ALA A 153 7.72 -4.68 9.69
N ARG A 154 7.57 -3.44 9.19
CA ARG A 154 7.63 -2.24 10.02
C ARG A 154 6.51 -2.18 11.03
N ALA A 155 5.27 -2.51 10.63
CA ALA A 155 4.13 -2.59 11.54
C ALA A 155 4.31 -3.69 12.61
N TYR A 156 4.79 -4.86 12.21
CA TYR A 156 5.15 -5.95 13.11
C TYR A 156 6.18 -5.53 14.15
N LEU A 157 7.22 -4.84 13.71
CA LEU A 157 8.25 -4.30 14.58
C LEU A 157 7.69 -3.26 15.56
N GLN A 158 6.81 -2.37 15.09
CA GLN A 158 6.21 -1.30 15.87
C GLN A 158 5.35 -1.86 17.00
N GLN A 159 4.48 -2.85 16.70
CA GLN A 159 3.68 -3.51 17.74
C GLN A 159 4.57 -4.31 18.72
N GLY A 160 5.64 -4.95 18.22
CA GLY A 160 6.57 -5.70 19.03
C GLY A 160 7.35 -4.82 20.02
N LEU A 161 7.75 -3.62 19.60
CA LEU A 161 8.38 -2.61 20.46
C LEU A 161 7.40 -2.05 21.49
N ALA A 162 6.16 -1.76 21.08
CA ALA A 162 5.12 -1.26 21.98
C ALA A 162 4.72 -2.30 23.07
N GLY A 163 4.76 -3.58 22.72
CA GLY A 163 4.47 -4.68 23.64
C GLY A 163 5.69 -5.27 24.34
N ALA A 164 6.88 -4.71 24.15
CA ALA A 164 8.11 -5.23 24.71
C ALA A 164 8.13 -5.15 26.24
N GLN A 165 8.52 -6.26 26.88
CA GLN A 165 8.64 -6.34 28.33
C GLN A 165 10.06 -6.74 28.74
N GLY A 166 10.48 -6.27 29.93
CA GLY A 166 11.79 -6.62 30.47
C GLY A 166 11.84 -8.09 30.89
N VAL A 167 12.91 -8.76 30.45
CA VAL A 167 13.26 -10.10 30.93
C VAL A 167 14.60 -9.99 31.63
N GLY A 168 14.61 -9.99 32.95
CA GLY A 168 15.81 -9.79 33.78
C GLY A 168 16.27 -8.33 33.87
N ALA A 169 17.56 -8.09 34.16
CA ALA A 169 18.11 -6.77 34.47
C ALA A 169 18.58 -5.98 33.23
N GLY A 170 18.80 -6.63 32.08
CA GLY A 170 19.27 -6.02 30.84
C GLY A 170 18.18 -5.58 29.88
N PRO A 171 18.54 -5.05 28.72
CA PRO A 171 17.62 -4.79 27.62
C PRO A 171 16.92 -6.09 27.19
N GLY A 172 15.59 -6.13 27.23
CA GLY A 172 14.79 -7.26 26.77
C GLY A 172 14.62 -7.26 25.25
N PRO A 173 14.16 -8.42 24.72
CA PRO A 173 13.80 -8.53 23.29
C PRO A 173 12.49 -7.80 23.01
N ILE A 174 12.21 -7.54 21.73
CA ILE A 174 10.88 -7.14 21.28
C ILE A 174 9.88 -8.29 21.49
N ALA A 175 8.59 -7.95 21.63
CA ALA A 175 7.55 -8.95 21.69
C ALA A 175 7.16 -9.44 20.28
N HIS A 176 6.83 -10.73 20.19
CA HIS A 176 6.34 -11.37 18.96
C HIS A 176 4.84 -11.59 19.06
N LEU A 177 4.04 -10.62 18.55
CA LEU A 177 2.60 -10.55 18.77
C LEU A 177 1.76 -10.99 17.54
N GLY A 178 2.38 -11.70 16.60
CA GLY A 178 1.69 -12.16 15.39
C GLY A 178 1.46 -11.05 14.35
N TRP A 179 0.48 -11.27 13.46
CA TRP A 179 0.21 -10.35 12.36
C TRP A 179 -0.33 -9.00 12.84
N PRO A 180 0.20 -7.85 12.35
CA PRO A 180 -0.28 -6.54 12.80
C PRO A 180 -1.69 -6.25 12.26
N THR A 181 -2.61 -5.95 13.17
CA THR A 181 -4.02 -5.68 12.85
C THR A 181 -4.45 -4.26 13.17
N SER A 182 -3.68 -3.52 13.98
CA SER A 182 -4.00 -2.14 14.36
C SER A 182 -3.29 -1.15 13.47
N LEU A 183 -4.05 -0.24 12.85
CA LEU A 183 -3.53 0.87 12.03
C LEU A 183 -2.55 1.78 12.80
N ALA A 184 -2.65 1.83 14.13
CA ALA A 184 -1.73 2.59 14.97
C ALA A 184 -0.27 2.10 14.91
N HIS A 185 -0.05 0.84 14.56
CA HIS A 185 1.29 0.27 14.39
C HIS A 185 1.84 0.41 12.97
N PHE A 186 0.97 0.68 11.99
CA PHE A 186 1.42 0.83 10.60
C PHE A 186 2.17 2.15 10.39
N PRO A 187 3.25 2.11 9.60
CA PRO A 187 3.98 3.33 9.28
C PRO A 187 3.14 4.25 8.38
N ARG A 188 3.48 5.52 8.37
CA ARG A 188 2.99 6.49 7.39
C ARG A 188 3.86 6.39 6.13
N ALA A 189 3.24 6.30 4.97
CA ALA A 189 3.94 6.47 3.71
C ALA A 189 4.14 7.97 3.45
N VAL A 190 5.39 8.43 3.42
CA VAL A 190 5.66 9.85 3.20
C VAL A 190 5.46 10.18 1.73
N LEU A 191 4.56 11.09 1.43
CA LEU A 191 4.33 11.58 0.08
C LEU A 191 5.21 12.81 -0.17
N ALA A 192 5.81 12.90 -1.36
CA ALA A 192 6.56 14.07 -1.78
C ALA A 192 5.68 15.34 -1.70
N GLY A 193 6.19 16.43 -1.13
CA GLY A 193 5.46 17.67 -0.87
C GLY A 193 4.49 17.61 0.33
N SER A 194 4.42 16.50 1.08
CA SER A 194 3.64 16.41 2.32
C SER A 194 4.26 17.24 3.46
N SER A 195 3.54 17.41 4.55
CA SER A 195 4.05 18.09 5.74
C SER A 195 5.28 17.40 6.33
N LEU A 196 5.33 16.07 6.30
CA LEU A 196 6.49 15.30 6.75
C LEU A 196 7.68 15.49 5.81
N ASP A 197 7.45 15.44 4.50
CA ASP A 197 8.51 15.69 3.54
C ASP A 197 9.10 17.11 3.72
N ARG A 198 8.24 18.14 3.76
CA ARG A 198 8.69 19.52 3.97
C ARG A 198 9.41 19.74 5.29
N ARG A 199 9.00 19.03 6.36
CA ARG A 199 9.65 19.12 7.68
C ARG A 199 11.06 18.56 7.67
N PHE A 200 11.29 17.45 6.97
CA PHE A 200 12.56 16.71 7.03
C PHE A 200 13.37 16.80 5.72
N GLY A 201 12.82 17.34 4.64
CA GLY A 201 13.51 17.42 3.34
C GLY A 201 13.78 16.04 2.72
N LEU A 202 12.80 15.13 2.80
CA LEU A 202 12.97 13.71 2.45
C LEU A 202 13.11 13.47 0.95
N TYR A 203 12.40 14.27 0.15
CA TYR A 203 12.45 14.20 -1.31
C TYR A 203 13.08 15.46 -1.89
N PRO A 204 13.61 15.42 -3.13
CA PRO A 204 13.96 16.62 -3.87
C PRO A 204 12.75 17.55 -3.97
N ALA A 205 13.04 18.86 -4.02
CA ALA A 205 11.98 19.86 -4.16
C ALA A 205 11.10 19.53 -5.38
N CYS A 206 9.80 19.34 -5.14
CA CYS A 206 8.81 19.04 -6.16
C CYS A 206 7.59 19.95 -6.02
N GLU A 207 6.94 20.23 -7.13
CA GLU A 207 5.66 20.95 -7.17
C GLU A 207 4.47 20.02 -6.85
N ALA A 208 4.59 19.18 -5.82
CA ALA A 208 3.51 18.27 -5.47
C ALA A 208 2.26 19.05 -5.04
N ARG A 209 1.16 18.79 -5.71
CA ARG A 209 -0.13 19.43 -5.52
C ARG A 209 -1.02 18.57 -4.65
N LEU A 210 -0.61 18.40 -3.39
CA LEU A 210 -1.33 17.61 -2.41
C LEU A 210 -2.51 18.38 -1.82
N PRO A 211 -3.60 17.67 -1.43
CA PRO A 211 -4.77 18.29 -0.82
C PRO A 211 -4.41 18.91 0.55
N GLY A 212 -5.10 19.97 0.93
CA GLY A 212 -4.94 20.65 2.22
C GLY A 212 -5.62 19.93 3.40
N GLY A 213 -6.38 18.86 3.15
CA GLY A 213 -7.14 18.11 4.14
C GLY A 213 -7.89 16.94 3.51
N PRO A 214 -8.88 16.33 4.18
CA PRO A 214 -9.63 15.20 3.64
C PRO A 214 -10.49 15.63 2.43
N PHE A 215 -10.72 14.67 1.54
CA PHE A 215 -11.69 14.85 0.45
C PHE A 215 -13.12 14.82 0.97
N ALA A 216 -14.06 15.36 0.18
CA ALA A 216 -15.49 15.35 0.50
C ALA A 216 -15.96 13.91 0.80
N ALA A 217 -16.71 13.75 1.88
CA ALA A 217 -17.19 12.43 2.32
C ALA A 217 -18.16 11.81 1.31
N THR A 218 -18.16 10.49 1.23
CA THR A 218 -19.20 9.71 0.56
C THR A 218 -19.82 8.71 1.54
N GLU A 219 -20.86 8.00 1.12
CA GLU A 219 -21.48 6.97 1.96
C GLU A 219 -20.51 5.81 2.19
N HIS A 220 -20.51 5.24 3.39
CA HIS A 220 -19.73 4.05 3.70
C HIS A 220 -20.10 2.84 2.85
N ARG A 221 -21.37 2.78 2.43
CA ARG A 221 -21.93 1.73 1.58
C ARG A 221 -22.38 2.33 0.24
N LEU A 222 -21.52 2.25 -0.75
CA LEU A 222 -21.84 2.63 -2.12
C LEU A 222 -22.70 1.55 -2.83
N GLY A 223 -22.76 0.35 -2.26
CA GLY A 223 -23.54 -0.78 -2.77
C GLY A 223 -22.97 -1.37 -4.05
N LEU A 224 -23.84 -1.70 -5.00
CA LEU A 224 -23.45 -2.17 -6.33
C LEU A 224 -22.81 -1.03 -7.11
N TYR A 225 -21.56 -1.24 -7.57
CA TYR A 225 -20.72 -0.24 -8.20
C TYR A 225 -20.20 -0.70 -9.58
N PRO A 226 -21.03 -0.69 -10.63
CA PRO A 226 -20.59 -1.02 -11.97
C PRO A 226 -19.56 -0.02 -12.52
N VAL A 227 -18.51 -0.57 -13.14
CA VAL A 227 -17.53 0.18 -13.91
C VAL A 227 -17.80 -0.08 -15.39
N VAL A 228 -18.13 0.96 -16.15
CA VAL A 228 -18.55 0.88 -17.54
C VAL A 228 -17.76 1.83 -18.44
N ASP A 229 -17.70 1.51 -19.72
CA ASP A 229 -16.87 2.19 -20.71
C ASP A 229 -17.59 3.27 -21.52
N SER A 230 -18.90 3.38 -21.40
CA SER A 230 -19.70 4.25 -22.28
C SER A 230 -20.94 4.83 -21.60
N VAL A 231 -21.36 6.01 -22.11
CA VAL A 231 -22.60 6.69 -21.69
C VAL A 231 -23.84 5.83 -21.98
N LYS A 232 -23.78 4.96 -23.01
CA LYS A 232 -24.84 4.00 -23.32
C LYS A 232 -25.08 3.05 -22.15
N TRP A 233 -24.02 2.48 -21.57
CA TRP A 233 -24.11 1.63 -20.39
C TRP A 233 -24.59 2.40 -19.17
N LEU A 234 -24.08 3.62 -18.94
CA LEU A 234 -24.56 4.47 -17.84
C LEU A 234 -26.08 4.66 -17.91
N ARG A 235 -26.63 5.03 -19.08
CA ARG A 235 -28.06 5.23 -19.27
C ARG A 235 -28.88 3.98 -18.95
N ARG A 236 -28.41 2.82 -19.37
CA ARG A 236 -29.04 1.53 -19.09
C ARG A 236 -29.10 1.22 -17.59
N LEU A 237 -27.96 1.34 -16.92
CA LEU A 237 -27.85 0.98 -15.51
C LEU A 237 -28.51 1.98 -14.57
N LEU A 238 -28.47 3.26 -14.89
CA LEU A 238 -29.24 4.29 -14.18
C LEU A 238 -30.75 4.04 -14.30
N GLY A 239 -31.23 3.67 -15.49
CA GLY A 239 -32.62 3.26 -15.73
C GLY A 239 -33.02 1.99 -14.97
N ALA A 240 -32.08 1.07 -14.71
CA ALA A 240 -32.28 -0.14 -13.91
C ALA A 240 -32.17 0.13 -12.38
N GLY A 241 -31.96 1.38 -11.94
CA GLY A 241 -31.97 1.74 -10.52
C GLY A 241 -30.61 1.76 -9.84
N VAL A 242 -29.51 1.52 -10.57
CA VAL A 242 -28.15 1.60 -10.01
C VAL A 242 -27.86 3.04 -9.57
N LYS A 243 -27.30 3.22 -8.35
CA LYS A 243 -27.06 4.53 -7.75
C LYS A 243 -25.59 4.93 -7.68
N THR A 244 -24.65 4.00 -7.84
CA THR A 244 -23.23 4.29 -7.87
C THR A 244 -22.60 3.68 -9.12
N LEU A 245 -21.88 4.46 -9.91
CA LEU A 245 -21.26 4.01 -11.15
C LEU A 245 -19.92 4.68 -11.37
N GLN A 246 -19.07 4.02 -12.17
CA GLN A 246 -17.83 4.61 -12.67
C GLN A 246 -17.83 4.59 -14.20
N LEU A 247 -17.53 5.74 -14.81
CA LEU A 247 -17.28 5.84 -16.25
C LEU A 247 -15.76 5.72 -16.48
N ARG A 248 -15.35 4.65 -17.15
CA ARG A 248 -13.96 4.36 -17.49
C ARG A 248 -13.79 4.29 -19.00
N ILE A 249 -13.60 5.46 -19.62
CA ILE A 249 -13.40 5.61 -21.06
C ILE A 249 -12.00 5.10 -21.44
N LYS A 250 -11.92 4.21 -22.45
CA LYS A 250 -10.62 3.70 -22.94
C LYS A 250 -10.38 3.97 -24.42
N ASN A 251 -11.43 3.94 -25.25
CA ASN A 251 -11.29 3.85 -26.68
C ASN A 251 -12.09 4.95 -27.41
N LEU A 252 -12.23 6.15 -26.80
CA LEU A 252 -12.80 7.32 -27.47
C LEU A 252 -11.70 8.23 -28.01
N PRO A 253 -11.89 8.82 -29.19
CA PRO A 253 -11.05 9.92 -29.67
C PRO A 253 -11.01 11.06 -28.64
N ALA A 254 -9.86 11.69 -28.45
CA ALA A 254 -9.66 12.75 -27.45
C ALA A 254 -10.72 13.86 -27.52
N ALA A 255 -11.12 14.28 -28.72
CA ALA A 255 -12.15 15.30 -28.91
C ALA A 255 -13.56 14.91 -28.43
N GLN A 256 -13.82 13.61 -28.26
CA GLN A 256 -15.13 13.09 -27.81
C GLN A 256 -15.16 12.81 -26.29
N VAL A 257 -14.02 12.79 -25.61
CA VAL A 257 -13.94 12.46 -24.17
C VAL A 257 -14.68 13.49 -23.33
N ALA A 258 -14.39 14.78 -23.49
CA ALA A 258 -15.02 15.85 -22.71
C ALA A 258 -16.56 15.92 -22.93
N PRO A 259 -17.09 15.86 -24.17
CA PRO A 259 -18.53 15.77 -24.39
C PRO A 259 -19.18 14.55 -23.73
N ALA A 260 -18.55 13.36 -23.82
CA ALA A 260 -19.06 12.15 -23.21
C ALA A 260 -19.10 12.23 -21.67
N ILE A 261 -18.08 12.83 -21.05
CA ILE A 261 -18.06 13.07 -19.61
C ILE A 261 -19.13 14.05 -19.20
N ALA A 262 -19.33 15.16 -19.93
CA ALA A 262 -20.37 16.14 -19.65
C ALA A 262 -21.77 15.52 -19.74
N GLU A 263 -22.05 14.70 -20.77
CA GLU A 263 -23.31 13.96 -20.89
C GLU A 263 -23.50 12.97 -19.72
N ALA A 264 -22.45 12.21 -19.37
CA ALA A 264 -22.49 11.28 -18.26
C ALA A 264 -22.80 11.97 -16.93
N VAL A 265 -22.16 13.10 -16.65
CA VAL A 265 -22.40 13.89 -15.45
C VAL A 265 -23.83 14.43 -15.39
N ALA A 266 -24.36 14.92 -16.51
CA ALA A 266 -25.76 15.37 -16.60
C ALA A 266 -26.73 14.22 -16.33
N LEU A 267 -26.47 13.03 -16.85
CA LEU A 267 -27.24 11.82 -16.56
C LEU A 267 -27.16 11.46 -15.07
N GLY A 268 -25.96 11.41 -14.50
CA GLY A 268 -25.76 11.12 -13.08
C GLY A 268 -26.58 12.06 -12.18
N ARG A 269 -26.55 13.36 -12.44
CA ARG A 269 -27.35 14.37 -11.73
C ARG A 269 -28.84 14.13 -11.87
N ARG A 270 -29.33 13.86 -13.09
CA ARG A 270 -30.74 13.60 -13.37
C ARG A 270 -31.30 12.41 -12.57
N PHE A 271 -30.49 11.36 -12.39
CA PHE A 271 -30.88 10.16 -11.64
C PHE A 271 -30.50 10.20 -10.16
N GLY A 272 -29.92 11.30 -9.66
CA GLY A 272 -29.40 11.41 -8.29
C GLY A 272 -28.34 10.36 -7.97
N ALA A 273 -27.49 10.00 -8.95
CA ALA A 273 -26.51 8.95 -8.84
C ALA A 273 -25.12 9.50 -8.49
N ARG A 274 -24.35 8.69 -7.79
CA ARG A 274 -22.94 8.92 -7.47
C ARG A 274 -22.08 8.42 -8.65
N LEU A 275 -21.79 9.34 -9.58
CA LEU A 275 -20.98 9.03 -10.75
C LEU A 275 -19.54 9.47 -10.56
N PHE A 276 -18.62 8.52 -10.56
CA PHE A 276 -17.18 8.76 -10.57
C PHE A 276 -16.63 8.67 -11.99
N ILE A 277 -15.76 9.62 -12.36
CA ILE A 277 -15.03 9.61 -13.64
C ILE A 277 -13.64 9.04 -13.40
N ASN A 278 -13.28 8.02 -14.17
CA ASN A 278 -11.96 7.38 -14.05
C ASN A 278 -10.90 8.19 -14.83
N ASP A 279 -9.78 8.52 -14.21
CA ASP A 279 -8.57 9.17 -14.73
C ASP A 279 -8.74 10.62 -15.20
N TYR A 280 -9.77 10.96 -15.93
CA TYR A 280 -10.00 12.27 -16.56
C TYR A 280 -10.45 13.36 -15.57
N TRP A 281 -9.59 13.64 -14.58
CA TRP A 281 -9.93 14.55 -13.47
C TRP A 281 -10.20 16.01 -13.93
N GLN A 282 -9.47 16.52 -14.95
CA GLN A 282 -9.68 17.88 -15.46
C GLN A 282 -11.08 18.02 -16.07
N GLN A 283 -11.49 17.06 -16.90
CA GLN A 283 -12.81 17.02 -17.50
C GLN A 283 -13.92 16.79 -16.45
N ALA A 284 -13.62 16.01 -15.44
CA ALA A 284 -14.53 15.80 -14.30
C ALA A 284 -14.75 17.10 -13.51
N ILE A 285 -13.70 17.89 -13.26
CA ILE A 285 -13.80 19.22 -12.65
C ILE A 285 -14.65 20.15 -13.54
N ALA A 286 -14.31 20.24 -14.82
CA ALA A 286 -15.00 21.12 -15.77
C ALA A 286 -16.50 20.81 -15.88
N ALA A 287 -16.88 19.52 -15.84
CA ALA A 287 -18.27 19.06 -15.87
C ALA A 287 -18.96 19.14 -14.49
N GLY A 288 -18.24 19.35 -13.40
CA GLY A 288 -18.75 19.31 -12.02
C GLY A 288 -19.24 17.91 -11.66
N ALA A 289 -18.45 16.89 -11.86
CA ALA A 289 -18.78 15.50 -11.54
C ALA A 289 -19.02 15.29 -10.03
N TYR A 290 -19.62 14.17 -9.65
CA TYR A 290 -19.74 13.76 -8.25
C TYR A 290 -18.37 13.45 -7.64
N GLY A 291 -17.48 12.82 -8.42
CA GLY A 291 -16.13 12.50 -8.01
C GLY A 291 -15.28 11.94 -9.14
N VAL A 292 -14.01 11.68 -8.81
CA VAL A 292 -13.05 11.02 -9.68
C VAL A 292 -12.52 9.76 -9.01
N HIS A 293 -12.08 8.81 -9.82
CA HIS A 293 -11.36 7.62 -9.37
C HIS A 293 -10.00 7.56 -10.06
N LEU A 294 -8.92 7.42 -9.28
CA LEU A 294 -7.56 7.38 -9.77
C LEU A 294 -6.86 6.07 -9.40
N GLY A 295 -6.00 5.58 -10.30
CA GLY A 295 -4.99 4.58 -10.01
C GLY A 295 -3.79 5.19 -9.28
N GLN A 296 -2.83 4.34 -8.89
CA GLN A 296 -1.62 4.80 -8.19
C GLN A 296 -0.74 5.68 -9.08
N GLU A 297 -0.61 5.33 -10.37
CA GLU A 297 0.16 6.12 -11.35
C GLU A 297 -0.52 7.47 -11.63
N ASP A 298 -1.84 7.48 -11.82
CA ASP A 298 -2.60 8.70 -12.07
C ASP A 298 -2.58 9.65 -10.87
N MET A 299 -2.56 9.10 -9.66
CA MET A 299 -2.45 9.86 -8.42
C MET A 299 -1.14 10.67 -8.34
N GLU A 300 -0.04 10.18 -8.91
CA GLU A 300 1.26 10.85 -8.89
C GLU A 300 1.30 12.08 -9.81
N THR A 301 0.49 12.08 -10.86
CA THR A 301 0.48 13.15 -11.87
C THR A 301 -0.70 14.12 -11.74
N ALA A 302 -1.75 13.72 -11.02
CA ALA A 302 -2.94 14.54 -10.85
C ALA A 302 -2.72 15.72 -9.90
N ASP A 303 -3.39 16.85 -10.18
CA ASP A 303 -3.49 17.96 -9.23
C ASP A 303 -4.58 17.64 -8.18
N LEU A 304 -4.17 16.92 -7.13
CA LEU A 304 -5.08 16.51 -6.05
C LEU A 304 -5.66 17.72 -5.30
N ALA A 305 -4.91 18.81 -5.20
CA ALA A 305 -5.40 20.05 -4.59
C ALA A 305 -6.50 20.67 -5.43
N ALA A 306 -6.38 20.69 -6.77
CA ALA A 306 -7.42 21.20 -7.66
C ALA A 306 -8.68 20.32 -7.61
N ILE A 307 -8.55 18.99 -7.54
CA ILE A 307 -9.67 18.06 -7.38
C ILE A 307 -10.41 18.34 -6.08
N GLN A 308 -9.69 18.52 -4.97
CA GLN A 308 -10.26 18.83 -3.66
C GLN A 308 -10.94 20.20 -3.66
N ALA A 309 -10.28 21.24 -4.20
CA ALA A 309 -10.82 22.61 -4.28
C ALA A 309 -12.11 22.68 -5.09
N ALA A 310 -12.25 21.82 -6.11
CA ALA A 310 -13.49 21.68 -6.89
C ALA A 310 -14.60 20.94 -6.12
N GLY A 311 -14.38 20.49 -4.91
CA GLY A 311 -15.34 19.75 -4.08
C GLY A 311 -15.63 18.33 -4.56
N LEU A 312 -14.81 17.78 -5.47
CA LEU A 312 -15.00 16.44 -5.99
C LEU A 312 -14.57 15.41 -4.93
N ARG A 313 -15.26 14.30 -4.92
CA ARG A 313 -14.87 13.12 -4.15
C ARG A 313 -13.75 12.36 -4.86
N LEU A 314 -12.84 11.78 -4.10
CA LEU A 314 -11.74 11.00 -4.62
C LEU A 314 -11.87 9.54 -4.21
N GLY A 315 -11.88 8.63 -5.19
CA GLY A 315 -11.66 7.21 -5.00
C GLY A 315 -10.24 6.83 -5.42
N LEU A 316 -9.58 5.97 -4.65
CA LEU A 316 -8.24 5.50 -4.96
C LEU A 316 -8.19 3.97 -5.04
N SER A 317 -7.59 3.44 -6.11
CA SER A 317 -7.25 2.01 -6.23
C SER A 317 -6.05 1.68 -5.35
N THR A 318 -6.12 0.53 -4.66
CA THR A 318 -5.01 -0.02 -3.88
C THR A 318 -4.88 -1.53 -4.08
N HIS A 319 -3.64 -2.03 -4.11
CA HIS A 319 -3.32 -3.42 -4.41
C HIS A 319 -2.52 -4.09 -3.28
N GLY A 320 -2.28 -3.39 -2.18
CA GLY A 320 -1.51 -3.91 -1.06
C GLY A 320 -1.39 -2.92 0.10
N TYR A 321 -0.62 -3.30 1.11
CA TYR A 321 -0.47 -2.53 2.36
C TYR A 321 0.24 -1.20 2.15
N PHE A 322 1.27 -1.16 1.32
CA PHE A 322 1.99 0.08 1.03
C PHE A 322 1.09 1.12 0.37
N GLU A 323 0.33 0.70 -0.65
CA GLU A 323 -0.61 1.58 -1.35
C GLU A 323 -1.77 2.02 -0.44
N LEU A 324 -2.21 1.16 0.50
CA LEU A 324 -3.18 1.54 1.54
C LEU A 324 -2.62 2.66 2.44
N MET A 325 -1.35 2.58 2.83
CA MET A 325 -0.72 3.63 3.64
C MET A 325 -0.56 4.93 2.84
N ARG A 326 -0.26 4.85 1.54
CA ARG A 326 -0.26 6.03 0.65
C ARG A 326 -1.65 6.67 0.55
N ALA A 327 -2.68 5.85 0.32
CA ALA A 327 -4.06 6.32 0.23
C ALA A 327 -4.51 6.99 1.54
N ARG A 328 -4.17 6.41 2.69
CA ARG A 328 -4.48 6.98 4.01
C ARG A 328 -3.96 8.41 4.17
N GLU A 329 -2.75 8.71 3.69
CA GLU A 329 -2.17 10.05 3.81
C GLU A 329 -2.93 11.13 3.01
N LEU A 330 -3.67 10.72 1.99
CA LEU A 330 -4.50 11.59 1.16
C LEU A 330 -5.94 11.75 1.68
N ALA A 331 -6.35 10.93 2.65
CA ALA A 331 -7.72 10.90 3.18
C ALA A 331 -8.80 10.93 2.07
N PRO A 332 -8.81 9.95 1.13
CA PRO A 332 -9.75 9.91 0.02
C PRO A 332 -11.18 9.65 0.50
N SER A 333 -12.15 9.88 -0.37
CA SER A 333 -13.57 9.64 -0.08
C SER A 333 -13.88 8.14 0.04
N TYR A 334 -13.18 7.29 -0.70
CA TYR A 334 -13.21 5.84 -0.55
C TYR A 334 -11.93 5.19 -1.07
N ILE A 335 -11.67 3.96 -0.62
CA ILE A 335 -10.55 3.13 -1.04
C ILE A 335 -11.07 1.89 -1.77
N ALA A 336 -10.59 1.65 -2.99
CA ALA A 336 -10.87 0.43 -3.74
C ALA A 336 -9.78 -0.61 -3.47
N LEU A 337 -10.21 -1.80 -3.02
CA LEU A 337 -9.38 -2.92 -2.64
C LEU A 337 -9.41 -3.97 -3.77
N GLY A 338 -8.31 -4.22 -4.42
CA GLY A 338 -8.29 -5.19 -5.52
C GLY A 338 -6.91 -5.43 -6.12
N HIS A 339 -6.83 -6.26 -7.16
CA HIS A 339 -7.93 -7.14 -7.64
C HIS A 339 -8.06 -8.39 -6.75
N ILE A 340 -9.29 -8.75 -6.39
CA ILE A 340 -9.51 -9.84 -5.43
C ILE A 340 -9.33 -11.21 -6.08
N PHE A 341 -9.85 -11.39 -7.29
CA PHE A 341 -9.76 -12.63 -8.07
C PHE A 341 -9.10 -12.37 -9.42
N PRO A 342 -8.62 -13.41 -10.13
CA PRO A 342 -8.09 -13.27 -11.48
C PRO A 342 -9.08 -12.52 -12.39
N THR A 343 -8.58 -11.59 -13.19
CA THR A 343 -9.39 -10.75 -14.08
C THR A 343 -8.70 -10.54 -15.42
N ASN A 344 -9.50 -10.54 -16.50
CA ASN A 344 -9.04 -10.23 -17.85
C ASN A 344 -9.41 -8.80 -18.29
N THR A 345 -10.08 -8.02 -17.42
CA THR A 345 -10.58 -6.66 -17.74
C THR A 345 -9.44 -5.63 -17.81
N LYS A 346 -8.37 -5.86 -17.05
CA LYS A 346 -7.13 -5.07 -17.05
C LYS A 346 -5.96 -6.01 -16.83
N GLN A 347 -4.86 -5.80 -17.55
CA GLN A 347 -3.61 -6.47 -17.23
C GLN A 347 -3.10 -5.92 -15.89
N MET A 348 -2.97 -6.80 -14.91
CA MET A 348 -2.60 -6.42 -13.55
C MET A 348 -1.14 -6.80 -13.29
N PRO A 349 -0.32 -5.88 -12.76
CA PRO A 349 1.07 -6.18 -12.39
C PRO A 349 1.19 -7.05 -11.14
N SER A 350 0.17 -7.06 -10.28
CA SER A 350 0.13 -7.83 -9.03
C SER A 350 -0.64 -9.15 -9.18
N ARG A 351 -0.42 -10.09 -8.25
CA ARG A 351 -1.26 -11.29 -8.12
C ARG A 351 -2.61 -10.95 -7.48
N PRO A 352 -3.67 -11.77 -7.72
CA PRO A 352 -4.94 -11.62 -7.02
C PRO A 352 -4.76 -11.65 -5.50
N GLN A 353 -5.43 -10.73 -4.79
CA GLN A 353 -5.27 -10.57 -3.35
C GLN A 353 -5.97 -11.67 -2.54
N GLY A 354 -7.07 -12.22 -3.06
CA GLY A 354 -7.89 -13.21 -2.38
C GLY A 354 -8.71 -12.65 -1.21
N LEU A 355 -9.57 -13.50 -0.66
CA LEU A 355 -10.50 -13.09 0.41
C LEU A 355 -9.80 -12.83 1.75
N VAL A 356 -8.76 -13.57 2.07
CA VAL A 356 -8.02 -13.41 3.35
C VAL A 356 -7.37 -12.02 3.41
N ARG A 357 -6.69 -11.60 2.33
CA ARG A 357 -6.10 -10.24 2.29
C ARG A 357 -7.18 -9.17 2.29
N LEU A 358 -8.30 -9.40 1.57
CA LEU A 358 -9.44 -8.48 1.58
C LEU A 358 -9.99 -8.24 2.99
N GLN A 359 -10.17 -9.29 3.79
CA GLN A 359 -10.60 -9.19 5.19
C GLN A 359 -9.61 -8.38 6.04
N ARG A 360 -8.31 -8.67 5.90
CA ARG A 360 -7.25 -7.92 6.61
C ARG A 360 -7.22 -6.44 6.22
N TYR A 361 -7.33 -6.13 4.93
CA TYR A 361 -7.38 -4.74 4.45
C TYR A 361 -8.62 -4.02 4.96
N ARG A 362 -9.78 -4.69 4.92
CA ARG A 362 -11.04 -4.12 5.41
C ARG A 362 -11.00 -3.86 6.91
N ALA A 363 -10.46 -4.79 7.71
CA ALA A 363 -10.30 -4.61 9.14
C ALA A 363 -9.36 -3.42 9.46
N LEU A 364 -8.27 -3.30 8.71
CA LEU A 364 -7.31 -2.20 8.86
C LEU A 364 -7.90 -0.85 8.46
N MET A 365 -8.73 -0.79 7.40
CA MET A 365 -9.35 0.41 6.86
C MET A 365 -10.83 0.54 7.28
N CYS A 366 -11.18 0.11 8.49
CA CYS A 366 -12.57 0.05 8.94
C CYS A 366 -13.27 1.41 8.97
N ASP A 367 -12.53 2.49 9.20
CA ASP A 367 -13.06 3.85 9.25
C ASP A 367 -13.31 4.47 7.87
N TRP A 368 -12.81 3.85 6.79
CA TRP A 368 -13.00 4.32 5.42
C TRP A 368 -14.10 3.56 4.69
N PRO A 369 -14.86 4.25 3.82
CA PRO A 369 -15.64 3.57 2.81
C PRO A 369 -14.73 2.72 1.92
N THR A 370 -15.03 1.42 1.77
CA THR A 370 -14.22 0.49 0.97
C THR A 370 -15.04 -0.15 -0.14
N VAL A 371 -14.38 -0.39 -1.27
CA VAL A 371 -14.96 -1.02 -2.47
C VAL A 371 -14.10 -2.22 -2.86
N ALA A 372 -14.63 -3.43 -2.86
CA ALA A 372 -13.94 -4.58 -3.43
C ALA A 372 -14.08 -4.60 -4.94
N ILE A 373 -12.99 -4.89 -5.66
CA ILE A 373 -12.98 -4.94 -7.13
C ILE A 373 -12.06 -6.05 -7.66
N GLY A 374 -12.37 -6.55 -8.86
CA GLY A 374 -11.52 -7.43 -9.66
C GLY A 374 -11.93 -8.89 -9.62
N GLY A 375 -12.40 -9.38 -10.77
CA GLY A 375 -12.79 -10.78 -10.99
C GLY A 375 -13.98 -11.26 -10.15
N ILE A 376 -14.82 -10.34 -9.67
CA ILE A 376 -15.99 -10.68 -8.84
C ILE A 376 -17.16 -10.97 -9.78
N GLY A 377 -17.66 -12.20 -9.73
CA GLY A 377 -18.89 -12.65 -10.38
C GLY A 377 -20.05 -12.76 -9.39
N GLU A 378 -21.26 -13.04 -9.89
CA GLU A 378 -22.46 -13.23 -9.07
C GLU A 378 -22.26 -14.33 -8.00
N ASP A 379 -21.54 -15.40 -8.37
CA ASP A 379 -21.18 -16.55 -7.52
C ASP A 379 -20.27 -16.21 -6.33
N ARG A 380 -19.60 -15.05 -6.37
CA ARG A 380 -18.60 -14.62 -5.37
C ARG A 380 -19.08 -13.52 -4.44
N ILE A 381 -20.26 -12.92 -4.71
CA ILE A 381 -20.79 -11.78 -3.95
C ILE A 381 -20.88 -12.08 -2.46
N ALA A 382 -21.47 -13.20 -2.07
CA ALA A 382 -21.65 -13.57 -0.66
C ALA A 382 -20.29 -13.69 0.08
N ALA A 383 -19.31 -14.33 -0.55
CA ALA A 383 -17.96 -14.47 0.04
C ALA A 383 -17.22 -13.13 0.16
N VAL A 384 -17.41 -12.22 -0.81
CA VAL A 384 -16.84 -10.88 -0.76
C VAL A 384 -17.53 -10.04 0.33
N GLN A 385 -18.86 -10.12 0.46
CA GLN A 385 -19.60 -9.42 1.51
C GLN A 385 -19.23 -9.89 2.92
N ALA A 386 -18.93 -11.18 3.10
CA ALA A 386 -18.46 -11.73 4.37
C ALA A 386 -17.13 -11.09 4.85
N SER A 387 -16.39 -10.40 3.96
CA SER A 387 -15.25 -9.58 4.36
C SER A 387 -15.63 -8.24 5.01
N GLY A 388 -16.92 -7.88 5.02
CA GLY A 388 -17.44 -6.63 5.56
C GLY A 388 -17.22 -5.39 4.69
N VAL A 389 -16.86 -5.56 3.41
CA VAL A 389 -16.80 -4.41 2.48
C VAL A 389 -18.19 -3.84 2.24
N GLY A 390 -18.30 -2.51 2.25
CA GLY A 390 -19.58 -1.83 2.03
C GLY A 390 -20.03 -1.75 0.58
N SER A 391 -19.16 -2.11 -0.38
CA SER A 391 -19.42 -1.88 -1.80
C SER A 391 -18.65 -2.87 -2.66
N ILE A 392 -19.27 -3.29 -3.78
CA ILE A 392 -18.68 -4.24 -4.73
C ILE A 392 -18.71 -3.64 -6.13
N ALA A 393 -17.51 -3.45 -6.70
CA ALA A 393 -17.37 -2.98 -8.07
C ALA A 393 -17.27 -4.15 -9.05
N LEU A 394 -18.06 -4.07 -10.12
CA LEU A 394 -18.20 -5.11 -11.14
C LEU A 394 -18.03 -4.53 -12.54
N VAL A 395 -17.55 -5.33 -13.48
CA VAL A 395 -17.46 -5.00 -14.90
C VAL A 395 -18.20 -6.06 -15.73
N SER A 396 -17.54 -7.17 -16.02
CA SER A 396 -17.99 -8.21 -16.93
C SER A 396 -19.23 -8.96 -16.44
N ALA A 397 -19.45 -9.06 -15.14
CA ALA A 397 -20.66 -9.71 -14.58
C ALA A 397 -21.98 -9.09 -15.08
N ILE A 398 -21.92 -7.81 -15.50
CA ILE A 398 -23.06 -7.11 -16.10
C ILE A 398 -22.87 -6.96 -17.60
N THR A 399 -21.73 -6.41 -18.03
CA THR A 399 -21.53 -5.97 -19.42
C THR A 399 -21.34 -7.12 -20.40
N ALA A 400 -20.94 -8.31 -19.93
CA ALA A 400 -20.82 -9.52 -20.73
C ALA A 400 -22.01 -10.48 -20.62
N SER A 401 -23.05 -10.13 -19.86
CA SER A 401 -24.26 -10.92 -19.74
C SER A 401 -25.24 -10.63 -20.88
N ASP A 402 -25.76 -11.67 -21.53
CA ASP A 402 -26.82 -11.55 -22.53
C ASP A 402 -28.10 -10.97 -21.91
N ASP A 403 -28.42 -11.37 -20.67
CA ASP A 403 -29.48 -10.80 -19.82
C ASP A 403 -28.90 -9.82 -18.80
N TRP A 404 -28.36 -8.71 -19.27
CA TRP A 404 -27.77 -7.69 -18.39
C TRP A 404 -28.81 -7.08 -17.41
N GLN A 405 -30.10 -7.03 -17.77
CA GLN A 405 -31.17 -6.48 -16.92
C GLN A 405 -31.44 -7.41 -15.74
N GLY A 406 -31.64 -8.69 -15.99
CA GLY A 406 -31.79 -9.69 -14.94
C GLY A 406 -30.56 -9.84 -14.07
N ALA A 407 -29.35 -9.82 -14.66
CA ALA A 407 -28.10 -9.81 -13.91
C ALA A 407 -28.01 -8.58 -12.99
N THR A 408 -28.33 -7.38 -13.50
CA THR A 408 -28.31 -6.15 -12.68
C THR A 408 -29.30 -6.22 -11.53
N ALA A 409 -30.53 -6.72 -11.79
CA ALA A 409 -31.56 -6.85 -10.75
C ALA A 409 -31.12 -7.82 -9.63
N ARG A 410 -30.59 -9.01 -9.99
CA ARG A 410 -30.07 -9.97 -9.02
C ARG A 410 -28.90 -9.39 -8.20
N LEU A 411 -27.97 -8.71 -8.86
CA LEU A 411 -26.81 -8.09 -8.22
C LEU A 411 -27.20 -6.95 -7.27
N LEU A 412 -28.21 -6.14 -7.61
CA LEU A 412 -28.74 -5.10 -6.71
C LEU A 412 -29.30 -5.71 -5.42
N VAL A 413 -30.04 -6.82 -5.55
CA VAL A 413 -30.57 -7.55 -4.39
C VAL A 413 -29.42 -8.16 -3.58
N ALA A 414 -28.52 -8.89 -4.23
CA ALA A 414 -27.42 -9.60 -3.57
C ALA A 414 -26.49 -8.64 -2.81
N VAL A 415 -26.10 -7.51 -3.40
CA VAL A 415 -25.21 -6.53 -2.76
C VAL A 415 -25.95 -5.70 -1.70
N GLY A 416 -27.25 -5.53 -1.81
CA GLY A 416 -28.06 -4.78 -0.84
C GLY A 416 -28.29 -5.50 0.50
N ALA A 417 -28.09 -6.81 0.57
CA ALA A 417 -28.52 -7.66 1.69
C ALA A 417 -27.49 -7.79 2.86
N GLY A 418 -26.30 -7.24 2.76
CA GLY A 418 -25.24 -7.44 3.77
C GLY A 418 -25.16 -6.32 4.82
N ASP A 419 -25.28 -6.64 6.11
CA ASP A 419 -25.20 -5.72 7.25
C ASP A 419 -24.36 -6.32 8.40
N GLU A 420 -23.02 -6.24 8.33
CA GLU A 420 -22.17 -6.56 9.50
C GLU A 420 -21.35 -5.32 9.93
N PRO A 421 -21.39 -4.93 11.23
CA PRO A 421 -20.58 -3.83 11.72
C PRO A 421 -19.10 -4.18 11.81
N CYS A 422 -18.23 -3.19 11.61
CA CYS A 422 -16.76 -3.33 11.56
C CYS A 422 -16.17 -3.98 12.86
N SER A 423 -16.80 -3.78 14.02
CA SER A 423 -16.35 -4.36 15.28
C SER A 423 -16.37 -5.90 15.30
N ALA A 424 -17.31 -6.53 14.60
CA ALA A 424 -17.39 -7.99 14.49
C ALA A 424 -16.24 -8.57 13.64
N LEU A 425 -15.79 -7.85 12.63
CA LEU A 425 -14.70 -8.27 11.74
C LEU A 425 -13.34 -8.30 12.42
N ILE A 426 -13.05 -7.33 13.28
CA ILE A 426 -11.81 -7.29 14.05
C ILE A 426 -11.72 -8.54 14.94
N HIS A 427 -12.83 -8.92 15.55
CA HIS A 427 -12.91 -10.12 16.40
C HIS A 427 -12.68 -11.41 15.60
N GLN A 428 -13.30 -11.53 14.41
CA GLN A 428 -13.11 -12.70 13.53
C GLN A 428 -11.68 -12.83 13.03
N VAL A 429 -11.02 -11.73 12.64
CA VAL A 429 -9.62 -11.74 12.19
C VAL A 429 -8.68 -12.16 13.31
N ILE A 430 -8.93 -11.72 14.55
CA ILE A 430 -8.13 -12.10 15.73
C ILE A 430 -8.33 -13.60 16.05
N THR A 431 -9.57 -14.09 16.06
CA THR A 431 -9.90 -15.49 16.37
C THR A 431 -9.36 -16.46 15.32
N GLN A 432 -9.39 -16.08 14.02
CA GLN A 432 -8.80 -16.89 12.96
C GLN A 432 -7.28 -16.98 13.08
N GLN A 433 -6.61 -15.91 13.52
CA GLN A 433 -5.17 -15.91 13.76
C GLN A 433 -4.77 -16.79 14.94
N GLU A 434 -5.58 -16.81 16.01
CA GLU A 434 -5.36 -17.71 17.15
C GLU A 434 -5.51 -19.18 16.74
N ALA A 435 -6.44 -19.49 15.82
CA ALA A 435 -6.61 -20.83 15.28
C ALA A 435 -5.48 -21.26 14.34
N ASP A 436 -4.95 -20.34 13.50
CA ASP A 436 -3.84 -20.61 12.58
C ASP A 436 -2.47 -20.73 13.30
N HIS A 437 -2.36 -20.21 14.53
CA HIS A 437 -1.18 -20.38 15.38
C HIS A 437 -1.21 -21.65 16.27
N ALA A 438 -2.36 -22.32 16.34
CA ALA A 438 -2.54 -23.55 17.13
C ALA A 438 -2.29 -24.83 16.31
N LEU A 439 -1.98 -24.70 15.01
CA LEU A 439 -1.53 -25.74 14.09
C LEU A 439 -0.08 -25.52 13.69
#